data_ccecc62e3f8b5ce14207f80722baf040
#
_entry.id   ccecc62e3f8b5ce14207f80722baf040
#
_cell.length_a   1.000
_cell.length_b   1.000
_cell.length_c   1.000
_cell.angle_alpha   90.00
_cell.angle_beta   90.00
_cell.angle_gamma   90.00
#
_symmetry.space_group_name_H-M   'P 1'
#
loop_
_entity.id
_entity.type
_entity.pdbx_description
1 polymer ?
#
loop_
_entity_poly.entity_id
_entity_poly.type
_entity_poly.pdbx_seq_one_letter_code
_entity_poly.pdbx_strand_id
1 'polypeptide(L)'
;MTTINTNVSSLLAKNALVANERSMSTAMERLSTGVRINNAQDDAAGLAIASKMTSQIRGLDQAVRNANDAVSLIQTAEGALIETSNMLQRMRELAVQASSDTNTLTDRSALNQEFVSLRSEINRVAQNTQWNGVNILTKQGGSSADGIHKFQVGANANQTIDLTIGNYQTTSSTQGGTATVATTTSGSGQGATAAAQVSTFTVGGTIAVGDVFNLTVGDKSFTHTVTALGASNNASRDAVFDAMIAGIGTVGGVGSSTTDSTTGAKIHTFTASSTAFGSNSFNIASGTAGLLSGINASSITTAGNANSAVAAVSTALATVNAGRSEMGATMNRLQYAADNLANVSRNATESRGRVMDADYAKETTELARTQIIAQAGTAMLAQANQMKQTVLSLLK
;
A
#
# COMPACT_ATOMS: atom_id res chain seq x y z
N MET A 1 -26.13 20.98 77.18
CA MET A 1 -27.53 21.41 77.01
C MET A 1 -28.34 20.24 76.46
N THR A 2 -29.25 19.70 77.24
CA THR A 2 -30.16 18.59 76.86
C THR A 2 -31.36 19.12 76.14
N THR A 3 -31.26 19.27 74.82
CA THR A 3 -32.45 19.62 73.98
C THR A 3 -33.31 18.38 73.85
N ILE A 4 -34.57 18.47 74.27
CA ILE A 4 -35.54 17.36 74.36
C ILE A 4 -36.03 16.97 72.96
N ASN A 5 -36.29 17.95 72.09
CA ASN A 5 -36.89 17.75 70.78
C ASN A 5 -35.82 17.36 69.66
N THR A 6 -34.56 17.65 69.84
CA THR A 6 -33.53 17.38 68.83
C THR A 6 -32.48 16.39 69.36
N ASN A 7 -32.38 15.19 68.75
CA ASN A 7 -31.34 14.21 69.13
C ASN A 7 -30.09 14.43 68.31
N VAL A 8 -29.21 15.36 68.75
CA VAL A 8 -27.98 15.71 68.06
C VAL A 8 -27.03 14.47 67.95
N SER A 9 -27.00 13.62 68.99
CA SER A 9 -26.15 12.42 68.94
C SER A 9 -26.62 11.41 67.89
N SER A 10 -27.93 11.20 67.75
CA SER A 10 -28.51 10.35 66.74
C SER A 10 -28.30 10.93 65.34
N LEU A 11 -28.42 12.26 65.17
CA LEU A 11 -28.17 12.93 63.89
C LEU A 11 -26.72 12.82 63.47
N LEU A 12 -25.78 12.99 64.42
CA LEU A 12 -24.34 12.82 64.18
C LEU A 12 -24.00 11.38 63.75
N ALA A 13 -24.56 10.36 64.50
CA ALA A 13 -24.40 8.96 64.18
C ALA A 13 -24.98 8.61 62.80
N LYS A 14 -26.16 9.17 62.44
CA LYS A 14 -26.73 8.99 61.08
C LYS A 14 -25.85 9.58 60.00
N ASN A 15 -25.34 10.79 60.18
CA ASN A 15 -24.45 11.42 59.20
C ASN A 15 -23.14 10.62 59.02
N ALA A 16 -22.56 10.09 60.11
CA ALA A 16 -21.40 9.21 60.07
C ALA A 16 -21.67 7.89 59.33
N LEU A 17 -22.88 7.31 59.55
CA LEU A 17 -23.33 6.10 58.86
C LEU A 17 -23.47 6.33 57.35
N VAL A 18 -24.10 7.41 56.91
CA VAL A 18 -24.25 7.78 55.50
C VAL A 18 -22.91 8.01 54.86
N ALA A 19 -21.94 8.64 55.52
CA ALA A 19 -20.61 8.82 55.01
C ALA A 19 -19.88 7.47 54.85
N ASN A 20 -20.03 6.56 55.83
CA ASN A 20 -19.48 5.22 55.78
C ASN A 20 -20.10 4.33 54.66
N GLU A 21 -21.41 4.43 54.44
CA GLU A 21 -22.11 3.74 53.35
C GLU A 21 -21.60 4.19 51.98
N ARG A 22 -21.29 5.46 51.78
CA ARG A 22 -20.67 5.95 50.55
C ARG A 22 -19.28 5.33 50.35
N SER A 23 -18.45 5.30 51.38
CA SER A 23 -17.11 4.70 51.32
C SER A 23 -17.18 3.19 51.03
N MET A 24 -18.13 2.49 51.66
CA MET A 24 -18.39 1.07 51.39
C MET A 24 -18.85 0.83 49.95
N SER A 25 -19.76 1.65 49.43
CA SER A 25 -20.22 1.56 48.04
C SER A 25 -19.07 1.79 47.05
N THR A 26 -18.20 2.78 47.29
CA THR A 26 -17.02 3.05 46.45
C THR A 26 -16.01 1.88 46.49
N ALA A 27 -15.75 1.31 47.68
CA ALA A 27 -14.87 0.16 47.81
C ALA A 27 -15.43 -1.08 47.08
N MET A 28 -16.75 -1.32 47.18
CA MET A 28 -17.43 -2.39 46.42
C MET A 28 -17.38 -2.17 44.92
N GLU A 29 -17.60 -0.95 44.44
CA GLU A 29 -17.49 -0.60 43.01
C GLU A 29 -16.09 -0.86 42.47
N ARG A 30 -15.04 -0.39 43.16
CA ARG A 30 -13.65 -0.60 42.80
C ARG A 30 -13.24 -2.07 42.82
N LEU A 31 -13.75 -2.83 43.78
CA LEU A 31 -13.49 -4.26 43.87
C LEU A 31 -14.19 -5.04 42.76
N SER A 32 -15.41 -4.63 42.39
CA SER A 32 -16.19 -5.25 41.33
C SER A 32 -15.63 -4.96 39.93
N THR A 33 -15.16 -3.74 39.70
CA THR A 33 -14.61 -3.31 38.39
C THR A 33 -13.11 -3.61 38.25
N GLY A 34 -12.39 -3.79 39.36
CA GLY A 34 -10.93 -3.92 39.39
C GLY A 34 -10.19 -2.62 39.10
N VAL A 35 -10.92 -1.48 38.96
CA VAL A 35 -10.31 -0.18 38.65
C VAL A 35 -10.56 0.82 39.78
N ARG A 36 -9.55 1.61 40.10
CA ARG A 36 -9.59 2.67 41.11
C ARG A 36 -10.40 3.89 40.67
N ILE A 37 -10.32 4.21 39.36
CA ILE A 37 -10.97 5.36 38.72
C ILE A 37 -12.07 4.83 37.82
N ASN A 38 -13.31 4.87 38.30
CA ASN A 38 -14.49 4.46 37.57
C ASN A 38 -15.23 5.65 36.94
N ASN A 39 -15.24 6.77 37.65
CA ASN A 39 -16.00 7.98 37.27
C ASN A 39 -15.07 9.20 37.23
N ALA A 40 -15.47 10.24 36.48
CA ALA A 40 -14.73 11.51 36.44
C ALA A 40 -14.66 12.21 37.83
N GLN A 41 -15.54 11.83 38.74
CA GLN A 41 -15.58 12.35 40.12
C GLN A 41 -14.43 11.78 40.95
N ASP A 42 -13.94 10.56 40.63
CA ASP A 42 -12.83 9.90 41.36
C ASP A 42 -11.50 10.59 41.09
N ASP A 43 -11.21 10.81 39.81
CA ASP A 43 -10.02 11.52 39.34
C ASP A 43 -10.19 11.93 37.84
N ALA A 44 -10.55 13.19 37.61
CA ALA A 44 -10.77 13.70 36.26
C ALA A 44 -9.49 13.72 35.43
N ALA A 45 -8.34 14.00 36.05
CA ALA A 45 -7.05 14.04 35.35
C ALA A 45 -6.57 12.63 34.98
N GLY A 46 -6.66 11.70 35.93
CA GLY A 46 -6.32 10.29 35.73
C GLY A 46 -7.18 9.64 34.67
N LEU A 47 -8.50 9.92 34.67
CA LEU A 47 -9.44 9.40 33.66
C LEU A 47 -9.10 9.94 32.25
N ALA A 48 -8.78 11.23 32.11
CA ALA A 48 -8.39 11.82 30.84
C ALA A 48 -7.09 11.21 30.28
N ILE A 49 -6.07 11.01 31.14
CA ILE A 49 -4.82 10.36 30.79
C ILE A 49 -5.06 8.91 30.37
N ALA A 50 -5.84 8.16 31.15
CA ALA A 50 -6.13 6.76 30.86
C ALA A 50 -6.95 6.57 29.57
N SER A 51 -7.90 7.46 29.30
CA SER A 51 -8.65 7.49 28.05
C SER A 51 -7.74 7.73 26.86
N LYS A 52 -6.79 8.69 26.93
CA LYS A 52 -5.80 8.94 25.91
C LYS A 52 -4.86 7.74 25.71
N MET A 53 -4.40 7.12 26.78
CA MET A 53 -3.59 5.89 26.72
C MET A 53 -4.36 4.73 26.09
N THR A 54 -5.64 4.57 26.42
CA THR A 54 -6.50 3.53 25.84
C THR A 54 -6.67 3.73 24.34
N SER A 55 -6.88 4.95 23.88
CA SER A 55 -6.93 5.28 22.46
C SER A 55 -5.61 4.94 21.76
N GLN A 56 -4.48 5.29 22.38
CA GLN A 56 -3.15 5.00 21.85
C GLN A 56 -2.89 3.49 21.77
N ILE A 57 -3.22 2.72 22.82
CA ILE A 57 -3.07 1.25 22.86
C ILE A 57 -3.87 0.62 21.73
N ARG A 58 -5.16 0.98 21.58
CA ARG A 58 -6.00 0.46 20.50
C ARG A 58 -5.45 0.80 19.11
N GLY A 59 -4.89 2.00 18.94
CA GLY A 59 -4.22 2.42 17.70
C GLY A 59 -2.97 1.60 17.42
N LEU A 60 -2.14 1.34 18.43
CA LEU A 60 -0.94 0.50 18.32
C LEU A 60 -1.28 -0.95 18.01
N ASP A 61 -2.28 -1.52 18.65
CA ASP A 61 -2.72 -2.89 18.39
C ASP A 61 -3.28 -3.04 16.96
N GLN A 62 -3.98 -2.02 16.44
CA GLN A 62 -4.39 -2.02 15.04
C GLN A 62 -3.20 -1.89 14.09
N ALA A 63 -2.21 -1.06 14.43
CA ALA A 63 -1.00 -0.91 13.63
C ALA A 63 -0.18 -2.21 13.55
N VAL A 64 -0.12 -2.99 14.63
CA VAL A 64 0.49 -4.34 14.63
C VAL A 64 -0.26 -5.28 13.69
N ARG A 65 -1.60 -5.26 13.69
CA ARG A 65 -2.39 -6.06 12.73
C ARG A 65 -2.12 -5.62 11.29
N ASN A 66 -2.14 -4.33 11.02
CA ASN A 66 -1.84 -3.78 9.68
C ASN A 66 -0.44 -4.19 9.18
N ALA A 67 0.57 -4.21 10.08
CA ALA A 67 1.92 -4.67 9.74
C ALA A 67 1.94 -6.17 9.38
N ASN A 68 1.23 -7.01 10.11
CA ASN A 68 1.12 -8.43 9.81
C ASN A 68 0.36 -8.71 8.51
N ASP A 69 -0.70 -7.94 8.23
CA ASP A 69 -1.43 -8.01 6.96
C ASP A 69 -0.53 -7.63 5.78
N ALA A 70 0.30 -6.58 5.96
CA ALA A 70 1.31 -6.18 4.98
C ALA A 70 2.35 -7.27 4.73
N VAL A 71 2.86 -7.92 5.78
CA VAL A 71 3.78 -9.08 5.66
C VAL A 71 3.13 -10.20 4.87
N SER A 72 1.86 -10.52 5.12
CA SER A 72 1.13 -11.57 4.41
C SER A 72 0.91 -11.24 2.92
N LEU A 73 0.63 -9.97 2.61
CA LEU A 73 0.55 -9.48 1.22
C LEU A 73 1.91 -9.67 0.50
N ILE A 74 3.00 -9.27 1.15
CA ILE A 74 4.35 -9.39 0.60
C ILE A 74 4.72 -10.85 0.36
N GLN A 75 4.41 -11.76 1.28
CA GLN A 75 4.66 -13.19 1.13
C GLN A 75 3.90 -13.79 -0.05
N THR A 76 2.66 -13.33 -0.28
CA THR A 76 1.87 -13.75 -1.45
C THR A 76 2.51 -13.27 -2.76
N ALA A 77 2.97 -12.02 -2.80
CA ALA A 77 3.67 -11.47 -3.96
C ALA A 77 5.01 -12.18 -4.20
N GLU A 78 5.79 -12.42 -3.16
CA GLU A 78 7.07 -13.09 -3.23
C GLU A 78 6.93 -14.54 -3.74
N GLY A 79 5.93 -15.28 -3.26
CA GLY A 79 5.65 -16.63 -3.74
C GLY A 79 5.43 -16.69 -5.26
N ALA A 80 4.65 -15.75 -5.80
CA ALA A 80 4.43 -15.64 -7.25
C ALA A 80 5.71 -15.23 -8.01
N LEU A 81 6.55 -14.38 -7.43
CA LEU A 81 7.82 -13.97 -8.05
C LEU A 81 8.89 -15.07 -8.03
N ILE A 82 8.85 -16.01 -7.07
CA ILE A 82 9.71 -17.20 -7.07
C ILE A 82 9.39 -18.05 -8.31
N GLU A 83 8.10 -18.35 -8.55
CA GLU A 83 7.69 -19.11 -9.72
C GLU A 83 8.03 -18.38 -11.04
N THR A 84 7.81 -17.06 -11.06
CA THR A 84 8.24 -16.24 -12.21
C THR A 84 9.74 -16.34 -12.45
N SER A 85 10.56 -16.33 -11.40
CA SER A 85 12.03 -16.51 -11.53
C SER A 85 12.39 -17.89 -12.07
N ASN A 86 11.73 -18.95 -11.62
CA ASN A 86 11.93 -20.32 -12.11
C ASN A 86 11.60 -20.42 -13.61
N MET A 87 10.47 -19.85 -14.02
CA MET A 87 10.08 -19.81 -15.44
C MET A 87 11.08 -19.01 -16.29
N LEU A 88 11.57 -17.88 -15.81
CA LEU A 88 12.58 -17.08 -16.50
C LEU A 88 13.92 -17.85 -16.64
N GLN A 89 14.33 -18.59 -15.63
CA GLN A 89 15.51 -19.44 -15.71
C GLN A 89 15.35 -20.52 -16.79
N ARG A 90 14.18 -21.18 -16.85
CA ARG A 90 13.87 -22.14 -17.91
C ARG A 90 13.84 -21.49 -19.29
N MET A 91 13.27 -20.32 -19.43
CA MET A 91 13.31 -19.54 -20.68
C MET A 91 14.75 -19.23 -21.11
N ARG A 92 15.64 -18.92 -20.15
CA ARG A 92 17.07 -18.70 -20.44
C ARG A 92 17.75 -19.96 -20.95
N GLU A 93 17.48 -21.12 -20.35
CA GLU A 93 18.01 -22.40 -20.82
C GLU A 93 17.59 -22.68 -22.27
N LEU A 94 16.29 -22.50 -22.59
CA LEU A 94 15.77 -22.67 -23.95
C LEU A 94 16.43 -21.71 -24.94
N ALA A 95 16.64 -20.45 -24.54
CA ALA A 95 17.29 -19.45 -25.38
C ALA A 95 18.75 -19.77 -25.62
N VAL A 96 19.50 -20.23 -24.61
CA VAL A 96 20.90 -20.68 -24.76
C VAL A 96 20.96 -21.92 -25.65
N GLN A 97 20.05 -22.88 -25.49
CA GLN A 97 19.97 -24.05 -26.36
C GLN A 97 19.73 -23.65 -27.82
N ALA A 98 18.76 -22.74 -28.06
CA ALA A 98 18.41 -22.28 -29.40
C ALA A 98 19.52 -21.43 -30.07
N SER A 99 20.45 -20.85 -29.29
CA SER A 99 21.57 -20.09 -29.82
C SER A 99 22.65 -20.96 -30.47
N SER A 100 22.67 -22.26 -30.17
CA SER A 100 23.63 -23.21 -30.75
C SER A 100 23.30 -23.47 -32.21
N ASP A 101 24.31 -23.41 -33.06
CA ASP A 101 24.19 -23.71 -34.52
C ASP A 101 23.98 -25.18 -34.85
N THR A 102 24.02 -26.06 -33.84
CA THR A 102 23.66 -27.47 -33.98
C THR A 102 22.15 -27.71 -34.14
N ASN A 103 21.31 -26.72 -33.79
CA ASN A 103 19.88 -26.82 -33.90
C ASN A 103 19.37 -26.35 -35.27
N THR A 104 18.47 -27.13 -35.85
CA THR A 104 17.76 -26.79 -37.09
C THR A 104 16.68 -25.72 -36.85
N LEU A 105 16.14 -25.14 -37.91
CA LEU A 105 14.99 -24.22 -37.80
C LEU A 105 13.77 -24.89 -37.17
N THR A 106 13.55 -26.17 -37.45
CA THR A 106 12.45 -26.95 -36.88
C THR A 106 12.63 -27.13 -35.38
N ASP A 107 13.86 -27.47 -34.94
CA ASP A 107 14.17 -27.63 -33.51
C ASP A 107 14.02 -26.30 -32.77
N ARG A 108 14.53 -25.21 -33.32
CA ARG A 108 14.34 -23.87 -32.76
C ARG A 108 12.85 -23.46 -32.70
N SER A 109 12.05 -23.86 -33.69
CA SER A 109 10.60 -23.61 -33.67
C SER A 109 9.92 -24.34 -32.51
N ALA A 110 10.29 -25.60 -32.26
CA ALA A 110 9.75 -26.37 -31.12
C ALA A 110 10.18 -25.74 -29.78
N LEU A 111 11.44 -25.36 -29.61
CA LEU A 111 11.93 -24.64 -28.44
C LEU A 111 11.19 -23.29 -28.23
N ASN A 112 10.91 -22.59 -29.34
CA ASN A 112 10.18 -21.32 -29.29
C ASN A 112 8.73 -21.49 -28.82
N GLN A 113 8.07 -22.60 -29.13
CA GLN A 113 6.73 -22.86 -28.60
C GLN A 113 6.71 -22.98 -27.07
N GLU A 114 7.69 -23.69 -26.48
CA GLU A 114 7.85 -23.77 -25.03
C GLU A 114 8.17 -22.38 -24.43
N PHE A 115 9.07 -21.65 -25.07
CA PHE A 115 9.46 -20.28 -24.66
C PHE A 115 8.25 -19.33 -24.61
N VAL A 116 7.40 -19.34 -25.65
CA VAL A 116 6.19 -18.54 -25.72
C VAL A 116 5.15 -18.98 -24.67
N SER A 117 5.03 -20.27 -24.44
CA SER A 117 4.12 -20.82 -23.42
C SER A 117 4.53 -20.39 -22.02
N LEU A 118 5.81 -20.47 -21.68
CA LEU A 118 6.35 -19.97 -20.40
C LEU A 118 6.13 -18.47 -20.23
N ARG A 119 6.32 -17.69 -21.29
CA ARG A 119 6.04 -16.24 -21.28
C ARG A 119 4.58 -15.95 -21.00
N SER A 120 3.65 -16.68 -21.63
CA SER A 120 2.23 -16.52 -21.40
C SER A 120 1.84 -16.91 -19.96
N GLU A 121 2.50 -17.91 -19.40
CA GLU A 121 2.28 -18.33 -18.02
C GLU A 121 2.78 -17.30 -17.01
N ILE A 122 3.95 -16.68 -17.23
CA ILE A 122 4.43 -15.55 -16.42
C ILE A 122 3.38 -14.42 -16.39
N ASN A 123 2.84 -14.08 -17.56
CA ASN A 123 1.81 -13.06 -17.67
C ASN A 123 0.52 -13.46 -16.90
N ARG A 124 0.11 -14.74 -17.00
CA ARG A 124 -1.04 -15.27 -16.27
C ARG A 124 -0.82 -15.22 -14.76
N VAL A 125 0.36 -15.59 -14.27
CA VAL A 125 0.71 -15.50 -12.84
C VAL A 125 0.63 -14.06 -12.37
N ALA A 126 1.21 -13.11 -13.12
CA ALA A 126 1.17 -11.70 -12.77
C ALA A 126 -0.27 -11.14 -12.71
N GLN A 127 -1.15 -11.56 -13.62
CA GLN A 127 -2.55 -11.11 -13.66
C GLN A 127 -3.43 -11.75 -12.59
N ASN A 128 -3.15 -13.01 -12.22
CA ASN A 128 -4.01 -13.75 -11.33
C ASN A 128 -3.55 -13.75 -9.86
N THR A 129 -2.37 -13.23 -9.57
CA THR A 129 -1.91 -13.09 -8.17
C THR A 129 -2.65 -11.94 -7.50
N GLN A 130 -3.56 -12.30 -6.59
CA GLN A 130 -4.45 -11.38 -5.91
C GLN A 130 -4.27 -11.44 -4.40
N TRP A 131 -4.45 -10.30 -3.76
CA TRP A 131 -4.62 -10.14 -2.32
C TRP A 131 -5.92 -9.38 -2.07
N ASN A 132 -6.84 -9.98 -1.32
CA ASN A 132 -8.16 -9.38 -1.03
C ASN A 132 -8.89 -8.89 -2.29
N GLY A 133 -8.84 -9.67 -3.41
CA GLY A 133 -9.49 -9.33 -4.68
C GLY A 133 -8.78 -8.26 -5.52
N VAL A 134 -7.62 -7.76 -5.08
CA VAL A 134 -6.81 -6.79 -5.82
C VAL A 134 -5.58 -7.48 -6.40
N ASN A 135 -5.31 -7.25 -7.69
CA ASN A 135 -4.12 -7.76 -8.36
C ASN A 135 -2.89 -6.98 -7.89
N ILE A 136 -1.93 -7.68 -7.27
CA ILE A 136 -0.77 -7.03 -6.62
C ILE A 136 0.44 -6.91 -7.53
N LEU A 137 0.55 -7.72 -8.61
CA LEU A 137 1.70 -7.73 -9.52
C LEU A 137 1.46 -6.98 -10.84
N THR A 138 0.33 -6.29 -10.96
CA THR A 138 -0.03 -5.57 -12.20
C THR A 138 0.02 -4.04 -12.06
N LYS A 139 0.55 -3.54 -10.93
CA LYS A 139 0.55 -2.11 -10.58
C LYS A 139 -0.85 -1.48 -10.47
N GLN A 140 -1.90 -2.31 -10.41
CA GLN A 140 -3.29 -1.85 -10.23
C GLN A 140 -3.68 -1.74 -8.74
N GLY A 141 -2.84 -2.26 -7.85
CA GLY A 141 -3.01 -2.18 -6.42
C GLY A 141 -2.43 -0.89 -5.84
N GLY A 142 -2.92 -0.49 -4.69
CA GLY A 142 -2.53 0.73 -4.02
C GLY A 142 -3.55 1.85 -4.12
N SER A 143 -3.35 2.90 -3.34
CA SER A 143 -4.30 4.01 -3.19
C SER A 143 -4.47 4.86 -4.46
N SER A 144 -3.55 4.76 -5.43
CA SER A 144 -3.47 5.65 -6.60
C SER A 144 -3.24 4.91 -7.92
N ALA A 145 -3.39 3.58 -7.97
CA ALA A 145 -3.03 2.74 -9.13
C ALA A 145 -1.57 2.93 -9.61
N ASP A 146 -0.68 3.36 -8.72
CA ASP A 146 0.74 3.58 -8.96
C ASP A 146 1.62 2.42 -8.47
N GLY A 147 0.99 1.39 -7.87
CA GLY A 147 1.68 0.23 -7.28
C GLY A 147 2.29 0.50 -5.91
N ILE A 148 2.02 1.67 -5.31
CA ILE A 148 2.51 2.01 -3.98
C ILE A 148 1.46 1.57 -2.94
N HIS A 149 1.83 0.61 -2.12
CA HIS A 149 1.03 0.17 -0.98
C HIS A 149 1.51 0.87 0.29
N LYS A 150 0.65 1.68 0.90
CA LYS A 150 0.95 2.41 2.14
C LYS A 150 0.33 1.69 3.32
N PHE A 151 1.17 1.23 4.23
CA PHE A 151 0.75 0.53 5.44
C PHE A 151 0.88 1.44 6.65
N GLN A 152 -0.24 1.72 7.30
CA GLN A 152 -0.25 2.51 8.54
C GLN A 152 0.28 1.65 9.70
N VAL A 153 1.49 1.94 10.14
CA VAL A 153 2.22 1.21 11.19
C VAL A 153 2.41 2.06 12.45
N GLY A 154 1.47 2.91 12.77
CA GLY A 154 1.51 3.72 13.98
C GLY A 154 0.15 4.22 14.40
N ALA A 155 0.04 4.68 15.66
CA ALA A 155 -1.20 5.18 16.25
C ALA A 155 -1.60 6.58 15.76
N ASN A 156 -0.67 7.32 15.14
CA ASN A 156 -0.91 8.67 14.66
C ASN A 156 -0.95 8.70 13.13
N ALA A 157 -1.60 9.71 12.56
CA ALA A 157 -1.70 9.90 11.11
C ALA A 157 -0.30 10.01 10.45
N ASN A 158 -0.18 9.53 9.22
CA ASN A 158 1.03 9.56 8.39
C ASN A 158 2.25 8.75 8.92
N GLN A 159 2.04 7.83 9.84
CA GLN A 159 3.06 6.88 10.26
C GLN A 159 2.98 5.63 9.37
N THR A 160 3.44 5.75 8.12
CA THR A 160 3.33 4.69 7.11
C THR A 160 4.69 4.09 6.74
N ILE A 161 4.66 2.83 6.35
CA ILE A 161 5.73 2.18 5.59
C ILE A 161 5.17 1.96 4.19
N ASP A 162 5.87 2.48 3.20
CA ASP A 162 5.48 2.38 1.81
C ASP A 162 6.24 1.22 1.16
N LEU A 163 5.52 0.42 0.38
CA LEU A 163 6.05 -0.65 -0.46
C LEU A 163 5.64 -0.39 -1.90
N THR A 164 6.60 -0.34 -2.80
CA THR A 164 6.34 -0.24 -4.23
C THR A 164 6.40 -1.62 -4.87
N ILE A 165 5.28 -2.10 -5.41
CA ILE A 165 5.22 -3.33 -6.20
C ILE A 165 5.09 -2.94 -7.66
N GLY A 166 6.08 -3.32 -8.47
CA GLY A 166 6.12 -3.05 -9.89
C GLY A 166 5.09 -3.87 -10.68
N ASN A 167 4.93 -3.54 -11.96
CA ASN A 167 4.17 -4.35 -12.91
C ASN A 167 5.04 -5.46 -13.48
N TYR A 168 4.80 -6.71 -13.07
CA TYR A 168 5.55 -7.89 -13.53
C TYR A 168 4.92 -8.59 -14.74
N GLN A 169 4.01 -7.94 -15.45
CA GLN A 169 3.49 -8.45 -16.70
C GLN A 169 4.54 -8.46 -17.80
N THR A 170 4.47 -9.44 -18.69
CA THR A 170 5.27 -9.50 -19.91
C THR A 170 4.67 -8.67 -21.03
N THR A 171 3.35 -8.48 -21.00
CA THR A 171 2.63 -7.62 -21.95
C THR A 171 2.50 -6.22 -21.38
N SER A 172 2.63 -5.21 -22.23
CA SER A 172 2.18 -3.88 -21.90
C SER A 172 0.66 -3.92 -21.72
N SER A 173 0.15 -3.62 -20.53
CA SER A 173 -1.28 -3.45 -20.39
C SER A 173 -1.67 -2.19 -21.15
N THR A 174 -2.42 -2.38 -22.21
CA THR A 174 -2.97 -1.28 -23.02
C THR A 174 -4.01 -0.55 -22.18
N GLN A 175 -3.61 0.29 -21.27
CA GLN A 175 -4.54 1.21 -20.64
C GLN A 175 -4.38 2.57 -21.31
N GLY A 176 -5.18 2.76 -22.37
CA GLY A 176 -5.59 4.04 -22.85
C GLY A 176 -4.62 4.81 -23.74
N GLY A 177 -4.12 4.20 -24.80
CA GLY A 177 -3.51 4.95 -25.87
C GLY A 177 -3.51 4.13 -27.16
N THR A 178 -4.48 4.29 -28.01
CA THR A 178 -4.45 3.71 -29.35
C THR A 178 -3.57 4.59 -30.22
N ALA A 179 -2.29 4.18 -30.43
CA ALA A 179 -1.51 4.79 -31.50
C ALA A 179 -1.94 4.17 -32.82
N THR A 180 -2.54 4.94 -33.64
CA THR A 180 -2.80 4.55 -35.03
C THR A 180 -1.66 5.06 -35.90
N VAL A 181 -0.83 4.15 -36.39
CA VAL A 181 0.16 4.49 -37.41
C VAL A 181 -0.54 4.41 -38.75
N ALA A 182 -0.86 5.53 -39.34
CA ALA A 182 -1.29 5.59 -40.73
C ALA A 182 -0.03 5.81 -41.59
N THR A 183 0.48 4.77 -42.21
CA THR A 183 1.54 4.88 -43.17
C THR A 183 0.89 5.19 -44.54
N THR A 184 0.90 6.42 -44.96
CA THR A 184 0.55 6.75 -46.34
C THR A 184 1.81 6.69 -47.19
N THR A 185 2.02 5.57 -47.86
CA THR A 185 3.02 5.48 -48.92
C THR A 185 2.43 6.17 -50.16
N SER A 186 2.84 7.38 -50.39
CA SER A 186 2.53 8.04 -51.66
C SER A 186 3.76 7.96 -52.54
N GLY A 187 3.70 7.15 -53.58
CA GLY A 187 4.73 7.11 -54.61
C GLY A 187 5.13 5.72 -55.09
N SER A 188 4.21 5.02 -55.77
CA SER A 188 4.56 3.96 -56.71
C SER A 188 4.42 4.55 -58.11
N GLY A 189 5.54 5.01 -58.68
CA GLY A 189 5.61 5.47 -60.05
C GLY A 189 7.05 5.34 -60.55
N GLN A 190 7.31 4.40 -61.47
CA GLN A 190 8.54 4.36 -62.23
C GLN A 190 8.62 5.65 -63.06
N GLY A 191 9.59 6.50 -62.78
CA GLY A 191 9.91 7.67 -63.61
C GLY A 191 10.35 8.86 -62.79
N ALA A 192 11.65 9.06 -62.69
CA ALA A 192 12.38 10.31 -62.45
C ALA A 192 11.74 11.39 -61.54
N THR A 193 11.54 11.10 -60.32
CA THR A 193 11.67 11.93 -59.09
C THR A 193 11.11 11.10 -57.92
N ALA A 194 11.98 10.63 -57.08
CA ALA A 194 11.57 9.88 -55.87
C ALA A 194 10.65 10.79 -55.03
N ALA A 195 9.36 10.47 -55.00
CA ALA A 195 8.44 11.14 -54.10
C ALA A 195 8.84 10.83 -52.65
N ALA A 196 8.96 11.86 -51.84
CA ALA A 196 9.32 11.73 -50.44
C ALA A 196 8.32 10.81 -49.71
N GLN A 197 8.79 9.83 -48.99
CA GLN A 197 7.92 9.02 -48.13
C GLN A 197 7.45 9.87 -46.98
N VAL A 198 6.14 9.96 -46.80
CA VAL A 198 5.52 10.68 -45.69
C VAL A 198 4.92 9.69 -44.75
N SER A 199 5.39 9.68 -43.52
CA SER A 199 4.85 8.86 -42.41
C SER A 199 4.19 9.79 -41.39
N THR A 200 2.90 9.60 -41.18
CA THR A 200 2.13 10.35 -40.17
C THR A 200 1.91 9.52 -38.95
N PHE A 201 2.21 10.07 -37.79
CA PHE A 201 2.01 9.45 -36.49
C PHE A 201 1.01 10.27 -35.70
N THR A 202 -0.04 9.63 -35.20
CA THR A 202 -1.04 10.26 -34.33
C THR A 202 -1.04 9.53 -32.99
N VAL A 203 -0.83 10.27 -31.91
CA VAL A 203 -0.96 9.73 -30.56
C VAL A 203 -2.36 10.05 -30.04
N GLY A 204 -3.17 9.02 -29.84
CA GLY A 204 -4.49 9.12 -29.18
C GLY A 204 -4.40 8.75 -27.69
N GLY A 205 -5.49 8.97 -26.95
CA GLY A 205 -5.59 8.54 -25.55
C GLY A 205 -4.98 9.54 -24.54
N THR A 206 -4.97 9.17 -23.26
CA THR A 206 -4.36 9.94 -22.18
C THR A 206 -2.93 9.47 -21.95
N ILE A 207 -2.01 10.40 -21.82
CA ILE A 207 -0.60 10.13 -21.49
C ILE A 207 -0.43 10.18 -19.96
N ALA A 208 0.29 9.24 -19.39
CA ALA A 208 0.63 9.18 -17.97
C ALA A 208 2.15 9.29 -17.75
N VAL A 209 2.55 9.73 -16.56
CA VAL A 209 3.96 9.67 -16.15
C VAL A 209 4.40 8.21 -16.10
N GLY A 210 5.53 7.91 -16.73
CA GLY A 210 6.05 6.56 -16.90
C GLY A 210 5.71 5.91 -18.24
N ASP A 211 4.90 6.53 -19.10
CA ASP A 211 4.68 6.07 -20.48
C ASP A 211 5.98 6.08 -21.26
N VAL A 212 6.25 5.00 -21.98
CA VAL A 212 7.44 4.85 -22.81
C VAL A 212 7.04 4.84 -24.28
N PHE A 213 7.55 5.79 -25.02
CA PHE A 213 7.32 5.91 -26.45
C PHE A 213 8.58 5.47 -27.21
N ASN A 214 8.41 4.52 -28.13
CA ASN A 214 9.48 4.03 -28.99
C ASN A 214 9.14 4.39 -30.45
N LEU A 215 9.98 5.20 -31.05
CA LEU A 215 9.87 5.57 -32.46
C LEU A 215 11.08 5.00 -33.20
N THR A 216 10.84 4.17 -34.23
CA THR A 216 11.88 3.67 -35.13
C THR A 216 11.62 4.22 -36.53
N VAL A 217 12.62 4.90 -37.06
CA VAL A 217 12.61 5.46 -38.42
C VAL A 217 13.83 4.96 -39.14
N GLY A 218 13.64 4.02 -40.07
CA GLY A 218 14.75 3.34 -40.74
C GLY A 218 15.62 2.56 -39.74
N ASP A 219 16.90 2.83 -39.69
CA ASP A 219 17.88 2.18 -38.83
C ASP A 219 18.02 2.86 -37.45
N LYS A 220 17.30 3.96 -37.22
CA LYS A 220 17.38 4.69 -35.95
C LYS A 220 16.16 4.43 -35.09
N SER A 221 16.41 4.12 -33.83
CA SER A 221 15.39 3.95 -32.80
C SER A 221 15.61 4.96 -31.68
N PHE A 222 14.54 5.58 -31.24
CA PHE A 222 14.53 6.50 -30.12
C PHE A 222 13.45 6.13 -29.11
N THR A 223 13.82 6.17 -27.85
CA THR A 223 12.92 5.88 -26.73
C THR A 223 12.80 7.09 -25.84
N HIS A 224 11.57 7.50 -25.55
CA HIS A 224 11.27 8.58 -24.62
C HIS A 224 10.34 8.09 -23.52
N THR A 225 10.71 8.37 -22.27
CA THR A 225 9.88 8.08 -21.09
C THR A 225 9.29 9.39 -20.57
N VAL A 226 7.99 9.44 -20.38
CA VAL A 226 7.30 10.61 -19.85
C VAL A 226 7.66 10.78 -18.36
N THR A 227 8.37 11.83 -18.03
CA THR A 227 8.79 12.14 -16.65
C THR A 227 7.87 13.16 -15.96
N ALA A 228 7.16 13.98 -16.74
CA ALA A 228 6.21 14.96 -16.22
C ALA A 228 5.06 15.15 -17.20
N LEU A 229 3.87 15.49 -16.68
CA LEU A 229 2.71 15.82 -17.51
C LEU A 229 2.66 17.33 -17.78
N GLY A 230 2.31 17.71 -19.00
CA GLY A 230 1.99 19.10 -19.34
C GLY A 230 0.62 19.52 -18.76
N ALA A 231 0.30 20.80 -18.87
CA ALA A 231 -0.95 21.38 -18.35
C ALA A 231 -2.25 20.78 -18.94
N SER A 232 -2.14 20.04 -20.04
CA SER A 232 -3.24 19.30 -20.67
C SER A 232 -2.69 18.05 -21.36
N ASN A 233 -3.58 17.08 -21.72
CA ASN A 233 -3.20 15.91 -22.49
C ASN A 233 -2.51 16.25 -23.80
N ASN A 234 -2.94 17.30 -24.47
CA ASN A 234 -2.34 17.75 -25.72
C ASN A 234 -0.93 18.31 -25.49
N ALA A 235 -0.73 19.12 -24.45
CA ALA A 235 0.60 19.62 -24.08
C ALA A 235 1.57 18.50 -23.71
N SER A 236 1.08 17.44 -23.04
CA SER A 236 1.88 16.25 -22.72
C SER A 236 2.30 15.48 -23.98
N ARG A 237 1.39 15.32 -24.94
CA ARG A 237 1.68 14.69 -26.25
C ARG A 237 2.71 15.48 -27.04
N ASP A 238 2.56 16.81 -27.07
CA ASP A 238 3.48 17.70 -27.77
C ASP A 238 4.90 17.60 -27.22
N ALA A 239 5.05 17.63 -25.89
CA ALA A 239 6.34 17.49 -25.22
C ALA A 239 7.04 16.14 -25.52
N VAL A 240 6.26 15.05 -25.59
CA VAL A 240 6.78 13.73 -25.98
C VAL A 240 7.31 13.74 -27.41
N PHE A 241 6.54 14.30 -28.35
CA PHE A 241 6.95 14.36 -29.75
C PHE A 241 8.14 15.29 -29.98
N ASP A 242 8.16 16.44 -29.32
CA ASP A 242 9.29 17.38 -29.41
C ASP A 242 10.59 16.73 -28.88
N ALA A 243 10.50 15.97 -27.79
CA ALA A 243 11.64 15.22 -27.25
C ALA A 243 12.09 14.09 -28.20
N MET A 244 11.15 13.40 -28.84
CA MET A 244 11.46 12.32 -29.79
C MET A 244 12.07 12.86 -31.07
N ILE A 245 11.58 13.97 -31.62
CA ILE A 245 12.14 14.64 -32.78
C ILE A 245 13.57 15.13 -32.49
N ALA A 246 13.79 15.73 -31.33
CA ALA A 246 15.10 16.20 -30.91
C ALA A 246 16.11 15.03 -30.75
N GLY A 247 15.65 13.86 -30.27
CA GLY A 247 16.49 12.69 -30.08
C GLY A 247 16.87 11.97 -31.37
N ILE A 248 15.97 11.93 -32.38
CA ILE A 248 16.25 11.31 -33.68
C ILE A 248 17.22 12.17 -34.50
N GLY A 249 17.24 13.47 -34.27
CA GLY A 249 18.06 14.43 -35.02
C GLY A 249 17.61 14.55 -36.48
N THR A 250 18.39 15.21 -37.31
CA THR A 250 18.12 15.33 -38.75
C THR A 250 18.36 14.01 -39.49
N VAL A 251 17.36 13.13 -39.52
CA VAL A 251 17.30 12.01 -40.44
C VAL A 251 16.63 12.52 -41.71
N GLY A 252 17.39 13.14 -42.59
CA GLY A 252 17.05 13.40 -43.98
C GLY A 252 15.66 14.05 -44.30
N GLY A 253 14.98 14.61 -43.34
CA GLY A 253 13.66 15.18 -43.55
C GLY A 253 13.16 16.02 -42.38
N VAL A 254 12.40 17.03 -42.66
CA VAL A 254 11.83 17.97 -41.68
C VAL A 254 10.56 17.37 -41.12
N GLY A 255 10.52 17.15 -39.77
CA GLY A 255 9.27 16.90 -39.09
C GLY A 255 8.43 18.19 -39.03
N SER A 256 7.22 18.17 -39.53
CA SER A 256 6.26 19.27 -39.30
C SER A 256 5.11 18.78 -38.42
N SER A 257 4.67 19.60 -37.49
CA SER A 257 3.50 19.29 -36.68
C SER A 257 2.34 20.15 -37.14
N THR A 258 1.21 19.52 -37.47
CA THR A 258 -0.06 20.21 -37.79
C THR A 258 -1.10 19.79 -36.71
N THR A 259 -1.94 20.74 -36.31
CA THR A 259 -3.03 20.44 -35.37
C THR A 259 -4.27 20.03 -36.20
N ASP A 260 -4.82 18.85 -35.87
CA ASP A 260 -6.11 18.43 -36.43
C ASP A 260 -7.21 19.34 -35.86
N SER A 261 -7.88 20.05 -36.76
CA SER A 261 -8.93 20.99 -36.38
C SER A 261 -10.19 20.34 -35.79
N THR A 262 -10.34 19.00 -35.92
CA THR A 262 -11.53 18.28 -35.48
C THR A 262 -11.34 17.67 -34.08
N THR A 263 -10.14 17.20 -33.76
CA THR A 263 -9.85 16.49 -32.51
C THR A 263 -8.90 17.26 -31.58
N GLY A 264 -8.29 18.34 -32.05
CA GLY A 264 -7.26 19.08 -31.29
C GLY A 264 -5.97 18.31 -31.08
N ALA A 265 -5.84 17.12 -31.69
CA ALA A 265 -4.62 16.31 -31.63
C ALA A 265 -3.61 16.84 -32.66
N LYS A 266 -2.33 16.95 -32.28
CA LYS A 266 -1.29 17.28 -33.26
C LYS A 266 -0.92 16.03 -34.06
N ILE A 267 -0.92 16.21 -35.39
CA ILE A 267 -0.45 15.22 -36.35
C ILE A 267 1.00 15.57 -36.66
N HIS A 268 1.92 14.65 -36.33
CA HIS A 268 3.33 14.84 -36.64
C HIS A 268 3.67 14.09 -37.92
N THR A 269 4.25 14.80 -38.87
CA THR A 269 4.55 14.30 -40.21
C THR A 269 6.06 14.26 -40.40
N PHE A 270 6.62 13.09 -40.69
CA PHE A 270 8.00 12.93 -41.10
C PHE A 270 8.09 12.73 -42.62
N THR A 271 8.86 13.55 -43.26
CA THR A 271 9.03 13.51 -44.72
C THR A 271 10.45 13.12 -45.06
N ALA A 272 10.67 12.01 -45.74
CA ALA A 272 11.98 11.59 -46.23
C ALA A 272 12.37 12.39 -47.47
N SER A 273 13.60 12.88 -47.55
CA SER A 273 13.97 13.81 -48.63
C SER A 273 14.41 13.15 -49.93
N SER A 274 14.73 11.90 -50.03
CA SER A 274 15.05 11.24 -51.32
C SER A 274 15.31 9.74 -51.27
N THR A 275 15.42 9.13 -50.14
CA THR A 275 15.60 7.69 -50.00
C THR A 275 14.46 7.12 -49.12
N ALA A 276 13.82 6.06 -49.60
CA ALA A 276 12.77 5.40 -48.84
C ALA A 276 13.36 4.94 -47.49
N PHE A 277 12.75 5.36 -46.41
CA PHE A 277 13.04 4.72 -45.12
C PHE A 277 12.56 3.30 -45.18
N GLY A 278 13.37 2.37 -44.65
CA GLY A 278 12.92 1.01 -44.41
C GLY A 278 11.66 0.93 -43.58
N SER A 279 11.44 -0.12 -42.86
CA SER A 279 10.24 -0.24 -42.00
C SER A 279 10.21 0.84 -40.92
N ASN A 280 9.21 1.69 -40.93
CA ASN A 280 8.94 2.64 -39.84
C ASN A 280 7.97 1.99 -38.87
N SER A 281 8.30 1.97 -37.59
CA SER A 281 7.40 1.50 -36.57
C SER A 281 7.33 2.51 -35.43
N PHE A 282 6.11 2.77 -34.97
CA PHE A 282 5.87 3.53 -33.78
C PHE A 282 5.13 2.65 -32.79
N ASN A 283 5.74 2.43 -31.65
CA ASN A 283 5.15 1.63 -30.59
C ASN A 283 5.05 2.48 -29.33
N ILE A 284 3.84 2.53 -28.78
CA ILE A 284 3.62 3.13 -27.48
C ILE A 284 3.52 1.99 -26.49
N ALA A 285 4.50 1.89 -25.62
CA ALA A 285 4.37 1.15 -24.40
C ALA A 285 3.69 2.08 -23.37
N SER A 286 2.34 2.08 -23.38
CA SER A 286 1.56 2.91 -22.48
C SER A 286 1.86 2.58 -21.01
N GLY A 287 2.13 3.57 -20.24
CA GLY A 287 2.08 3.85 -18.79
C GLY A 287 2.37 2.77 -17.77
N THR A 288 2.35 1.56 -18.12
CA THR A 288 2.80 0.43 -17.31
C THR A 288 3.34 -0.67 -18.21
N ALA A 289 4.37 -0.32 -19.01
CA ALA A 289 5.17 -1.41 -19.58
C ALA A 289 5.55 -2.31 -18.40
N GLY A 290 5.11 -3.56 -18.45
CA GLY A 290 5.50 -4.51 -17.43
C GLY A 290 7.02 -4.49 -17.33
N LEU A 291 7.56 -4.56 -16.13
CA LEU A 291 9.00 -4.65 -15.89
C LEU A 291 9.64 -5.79 -16.70
N LEU A 292 8.83 -6.74 -17.15
CA LEU A 292 9.21 -7.88 -17.99
C LEU A 292 8.83 -7.69 -19.47
N SER A 293 8.44 -6.50 -19.90
CA SER A 293 8.03 -6.24 -21.30
C SER A 293 9.14 -6.49 -22.31
N GLY A 294 10.40 -6.38 -21.90
CA GLY A 294 11.56 -6.70 -22.75
C GLY A 294 11.57 -8.13 -23.31
N ILE A 295 10.90 -9.08 -22.66
CA ILE A 295 10.76 -10.45 -23.18
C ILE A 295 9.53 -10.65 -24.06
N ASN A 296 8.64 -9.66 -24.18
CA ASN A 296 7.40 -9.81 -24.96
C ASN A 296 7.66 -10.02 -26.46
N ALA A 297 8.58 -9.25 -27.02
CA ALA A 297 8.96 -9.35 -28.44
C ALA A 297 10.04 -10.39 -28.69
N SER A 298 10.59 -11.05 -27.64
CA SER A 298 11.64 -12.01 -27.77
C SER A 298 11.15 -13.32 -28.41
N SER A 299 11.86 -13.79 -29.42
CA SER A 299 11.67 -15.10 -30.02
C SER A 299 13.03 -15.79 -30.13
N ILE A 300 13.05 -17.11 -30.20
CA ILE A 300 14.26 -17.90 -30.28
C ILE A 300 14.36 -18.73 -31.59
N THR A 301 13.66 -18.27 -32.64
CA THR A 301 13.58 -18.95 -33.95
C THR A 301 14.87 -18.86 -34.75
N THR A 302 15.75 -17.89 -34.45
CA THR A 302 17.08 -17.76 -35.06
C THR A 302 18.16 -17.65 -33.98
N ALA A 303 19.41 -18.00 -34.29
CA ALA A 303 20.53 -17.87 -33.34
C ALA A 303 20.72 -16.42 -32.84
N GLY A 304 20.56 -15.43 -33.73
CA GLY A 304 20.68 -14.01 -33.38
C GLY A 304 19.56 -13.56 -32.42
N ASN A 305 18.31 -13.97 -32.69
CA ASN A 305 17.17 -13.69 -31.80
C ASN A 305 17.30 -14.41 -30.44
N ALA A 306 17.86 -15.64 -30.46
CA ALA A 306 18.09 -16.40 -29.22
C ALA A 306 19.11 -15.69 -28.31
N ASN A 307 20.21 -15.16 -28.88
CA ASN A 307 21.19 -14.37 -28.13
C ASN A 307 20.55 -13.09 -27.54
N SER A 308 19.70 -12.40 -28.29
CA SER A 308 18.95 -11.24 -27.79
C SER A 308 17.96 -11.62 -26.68
N ALA A 309 17.32 -12.77 -26.82
CA ALA A 309 16.42 -13.31 -25.79
C ALA A 309 17.17 -13.66 -24.50
N VAL A 310 18.39 -14.21 -24.57
CA VAL A 310 19.22 -14.45 -23.37
C VAL A 310 19.50 -13.16 -22.62
N ALA A 311 19.82 -12.08 -23.31
CA ALA A 311 20.05 -10.77 -22.69
C ALA A 311 18.76 -10.22 -22.05
N ALA A 312 17.63 -10.27 -22.78
CA ALA A 312 16.33 -9.81 -22.29
C ALA A 312 15.87 -10.58 -21.05
N VAL A 313 15.99 -11.91 -21.06
CA VAL A 313 15.63 -12.76 -19.92
C VAL A 313 16.57 -12.51 -18.72
N SER A 314 17.86 -12.28 -18.96
CA SER A 314 18.81 -11.95 -17.89
C SER A 314 18.47 -10.62 -17.22
N THR A 315 18.06 -9.61 -17.98
CA THR A 315 17.57 -8.33 -17.46
C THR A 315 16.27 -8.52 -16.68
N ALA A 316 15.35 -9.32 -17.19
CA ALA A 316 14.10 -9.65 -16.49
C ALA A 316 14.35 -10.35 -15.13
N LEU A 317 15.29 -11.32 -15.09
CA LEU A 317 15.71 -11.98 -13.85
C LEU A 317 16.31 -10.99 -12.85
N ALA A 318 17.17 -10.07 -13.31
CA ALA A 318 17.73 -9.03 -12.45
C ALA A 318 16.64 -8.14 -11.85
N THR A 319 15.63 -7.78 -12.64
CA THR A 319 14.49 -6.97 -12.21
C THR A 319 13.63 -7.69 -11.17
N VAL A 320 13.31 -8.98 -11.40
CA VAL A 320 12.57 -9.80 -10.43
C VAL A 320 13.35 -9.92 -9.12
N ASN A 321 14.64 -10.17 -9.18
CA ASN A 321 15.48 -10.29 -7.99
C ASN A 321 15.59 -8.96 -7.22
N ALA A 322 15.68 -7.83 -7.92
CA ALA A 322 15.65 -6.50 -7.29
C ALA A 322 14.32 -6.26 -6.55
N GLY A 323 13.19 -6.55 -7.17
CA GLY A 323 11.88 -6.44 -6.53
C GLY A 323 11.73 -7.36 -5.31
N ARG A 324 12.21 -8.61 -5.40
CA ARG A 324 12.21 -9.52 -4.26
C ARG A 324 13.10 -9.03 -3.11
N SER A 325 14.25 -8.44 -3.43
CA SER A 325 15.14 -7.83 -2.42
C SER A 325 14.46 -6.67 -1.69
N GLU A 326 13.75 -5.80 -2.41
CA GLU A 326 12.99 -4.70 -1.84
C GLU A 326 11.85 -5.20 -0.94
N MET A 327 11.11 -6.22 -1.40
CA MET A 327 10.06 -6.88 -0.59
C MET A 327 10.64 -7.49 0.69
N GLY A 328 11.76 -8.20 0.60
CA GLY A 328 12.44 -8.77 1.77
C GLY A 328 12.90 -7.70 2.78
N ALA A 329 13.48 -6.61 2.29
CA ALA A 329 13.89 -5.48 3.13
C ALA A 329 12.68 -4.83 3.83
N THR A 330 11.58 -4.64 3.10
CA THR A 330 10.35 -4.07 3.64
C THR A 330 9.68 -5.01 4.64
N MET A 331 9.69 -6.31 4.41
CA MET A 331 9.17 -7.33 5.33
C MET A 331 9.94 -7.28 6.66
N ASN A 332 11.27 -7.23 6.64
CA ASN A 332 12.08 -7.09 7.85
C ASN A 332 11.75 -5.78 8.60
N ARG A 333 11.60 -4.66 7.89
CA ARG A 333 11.19 -3.38 8.50
C ARG A 333 9.82 -3.45 9.15
N LEU A 334 8.85 -4.12 8.52
CA LEU A 334 7.51 -4.32 9.06
C LEU A 334 7.54 -5.20 10.31
N GLN A 335 8.34 -6.28 10.33
CA GLN A 335 8.50 -7.14 11.49
C GLN A 335 9.09 -6.38 12.68
N TYR A 336 10.19 -5.65 12.47
CA TYR A 336 10.78 -4.82 13.53
C TYR A 336 9.81 -3.71 14.01
N ALA A 337 9.04 -3.12 13.11
CA ALA A 337 8.02 -2.16 13.48
C ALA A 337 6.92 -2.81 14.33
N ALA A 338 6.41 -3.98 13.93
CA ALA A 338 5.40 -4.73 14.68
C ALA A 338 5.88 -5.10 16.09
N ASP A 339 7.12 -5.60 16.22
CA ASP A 339 7.71 -5.94 17.51
C ASP A 339 7.87 -4.71 18.41
N ASN A 340 8.35 -3.60 17.86
CA ASN A 340 8.46 -2.34 18.60
C ASN A 340 7.10 -1.82 19.06
N LEU A 341 6.10 -1.83 18.17
CA LEU A 341 4.73 -1.41 18.47
C LEU A 341 4.10 -2.28 19.57
N ALA A 342 4.31 -3.59 19.51
CA ALA A 342 3.85 -4.53 20.54
C ALA A 342 4.50 -4.23 21.90
N ASN A 343 5.80 -3.91 21.93
CA ASN A 343 6.49 -3.51 23.16
C ASN A 343 5.94 -2.18 23.71
N VAL A 344 5.73 -1.18 22.83
CA VAL A 344 5.16 0.12 23.22
C VAL A 344 3.72 -0.05 23.73
N SER A 345 2.90 -0.89 23.07
CA SER A 345 1.53 -1.20 23.50
C SER A 345 1.52 -1.84 24.90
N ARG A 346 2.42 -2.80 25.15
CA ARG A 346 2.58 -3.43 26.48
C ARG A 346 2.95 -2.42 27.55
N ASN A 347 3.97 -1.59 27.31
CA ASN A 347 4.41 -0.56 28.25
C ASN A 347 3.31 0.49 28.51
N ALA A 348 2.56 0.86 27.48
CA ALA A 348 1.42 1.78 27.62
C ALA A 348 0.28 1.13 28.43
N THR A 349 0.01 -0.16 28.24
CA THR A 349 -0.97 -0.92 29.00
C THR A 349 -0.57 -1.02 30.49
N GLU A 350 0.70 -1.33 30.78
CA GLU A 350 1.22 -1.32 32.14
C GLU A 350 1.12 0.05 32.79
N SER A 351 1.49 1.11 32.07
CA SER A 351 1.38 2.49 32.57
C SER A 351 -0.07 2.91 32.83
N ARG A 352 -0.99 2.50 31.96
CA ARG A 352 -2.43 2.71 32.18
C ARG A 352 -2.90 1.95 33.41
N GLY A 353 -2.47 0.71 33.62
CA GLY A 353 -2.80 -0.10 34.77
C GLY A 353 -2.36 0.58 36.07
N ARG A 354 -1.13 1.13 36.12
CA ARG A 354 -0.65 1.86 37.31
C ARG A 354 -1.52 3.09 37.65
N VAL A 355 -2.18 3.70 36.67
CA VAL A 355 -3.07 4.84 36.88
C VAL A 355 -4.46 4.39 37.29
N MET A 356 -5.00 3.35 36.63
CA MET A 356 -6.41 2.97 36.75
C MET A 356 -6.69 1.80 37.68
N ASP A 357 -5.76 0.83 37.80
CA ASP A 357 -6.03 -0.41 38.50
C ASP A 357 -6.14 -0.19 40.02
N ALA A 358 -7.06 -0.91 40.64
CA ALA A 358 -7.23 -0.90 42.09
C ALA A 358 -6.33 -1.93 42.75
N ASP A 359 -5.75 -1.58 43.89
CA ASP A 359 -5.08 -2.54 44.78
C ASP A 359 -6.15 -3.34 45.53
N TYR A 360 -6.31 -4.60 45.13
CA TYR A 360 -7.30 -5.51 45.71
C TYR A 360 -7.17 -5.67 47.22
N ALA A 361 -5.94 -5.74 47.75
CA ALA A 361 -5.69 -5.90 49.19
C ALA A 361 -6.14 -4.68 49.99
N LYS A 362 -5.91 -3.48 49.43
CA LYS A 362 -6.34 -2.22 50.03
C LYS A 362 -7.86 -2.07 50.01
N GLU A 363 -8.51 -2.34 48.89
CA GLU A 363 -9.95 -2.20 48.75
C GLU A 363 -10.74 -3.22 49.55
N THR A 364 -10.26 -4.48 49.69
CA THR A 364 -10.88 -5.48 50.56
C THR A 364 -10.73 -5.10 52.04
N THR A 365 -9.60 -4.53 52.45
CA THR A 365 -9.39 -4.05 53.82
C THR A 365 -10.32 -2.89 54.11
N GLU A 366 -10.51 -1.94 53.20
CA GLU A 366 -11.38 -0.83 53.37
C GLU A 366 -12.88 -1.26 53.37
N LEU A 367 -13.22 -2.27 52.55
CA LEU A 367 -14.56 -2.88 52.61
C LEU A 367 -14.83 -3.54 53.96
N ALA A 368 -13.93 -4.34 54.48
CA ALA A 368 -14.06 -4.96 55.79
C ALA A 368 -14.16 -3.94 56.93
N ARG A 369 -13.34 -2.88 56.88
CA ARG A 369 -13.36 -1.78 57.82
C ARG A 369 -14.71 -1.05 57.81
N THR A 370 -15.21 -0.70 56.64
CA THR A 370 -16.49 0.03 56.48
C THR A 370 -17.67 -0.83 56.89
N GLN A 371 -17.66 -2.14 56.66
CA GLN A 371 -18.67 -3.10 57.18
C GLN A 371 -18.71 -3.13 58.70
N ILE A 372 -17.53 -3.22 59.36
CA ILE A 372 -17.45 -3.22 60.83
C ILE A 372 -17.98 -1.87 61.37
N ILE A 373 -17.61 -0.73 60.76
CA ILE A 373 -18.05 0.59 61.16
C ILE A 373 -19.58 0.73 60.95
N ALA A 374 -20.14 0.17 59.87
CA ALA A 374 -21.58 0.17 59.64
C ALA A 374 -22.34 -0.58 60.74
N GLN A 375 -21.85 -1.77 61.14
CA GLN A 375 -22.43 -2.56 62.24
C GLN A 375 -22.30 -1.84 63.59
N ALA A 376 -21.17 -1.25 63.89
CA ALA A 376 -20.95 -0.46 65.08
C ALA A 376 -21.81 0.80 65.10
N GLY A 377 -21.93 1.48 63.95
CA GLY A 377 -22.76 2.70 63.75
C GLY A 377 -24.26 2.46 64.00
N THR A 378 -24.77 1.34 63.50
CA THR A 378 -26.19 0.94 63.78
C THR A 378 -26.43 0.66 65.22
N ALA A 379 -25.48 -0.03 65.90
CA ALA A 379 -25.58 -0.27 67.35
C ALA A 379 -25.53 1.03 68.18
N MET A 380 -24.62 1.96 67.81
CA MET A 380 -24.52 3.28 68.47
C MET A 380 -25.76 4.13 68.21
N LEU A 381 -26.38 4.06 67.02
CA LEU A 381 -27.63 4.76 66.71
C LEU A 381 -28.77 4.23 67.56
N ALA A 382 -28.90 2.92 67.75
CA ALA A 382 -29.84 2.28 68.65
C ALA A 382 -29.62 2.72 70.10
N GLN A 383 -28.40 2.77 70.57
CA GLN A 383 -28.05 3.22 71.92
C GLN A 383 -28.38 4.73 72.15
N ALA A 384 -28.04 5.55 71.15
CA ALA A 384 -28.33 6.99 71.20
C ALA A 384 -29.86 7.28 71.24
N ASN A 385 -30.68 6.43 70.63
CA ASN A 385 -32.13 6.53 70.66
C ASN A 385 -32.70 6.04 72.03
N GLN A 386 -32.15 5.00 72.65
CA GLN A 386 -32.55 4.49 73.93
C GLN A 386 -32.26 5.47 75.08
N MET A 387 -31.10 6.17 75.03
CA MET A 387 -30.78 7.15 76.10
C MET A 387 -31.81 8.24 76.25
N LYS A 388 -32.50 8.62 75.18
CA LYS A 388 -33.60 9.62 75.26
C LYS A 388 -34.92 9.06 75.82
N GLN A 389 -35.18 7.78 75.55
CA GLN A 389 -36.36 7.11 76.13
C GLN A 389 -36.27 6.99 77.68
N THR A 390 -35.00 6.69 78.16
CA THR A 390 -34.78 6.64 79.62
C THR A 390 -34.94 8.03 80.28
N VAL A 391 -34.47 9.10 79.62
CA VAL A 391 -34.66 10.46 80.12
C VAL A 391 -36.17 10.85 80.14
N LEU A 392 -36.90 10.42 79.11
CA LEU A 392 -38.37 10.69 79.02
C LEU A 392 -39.16 9.90 80.11
N SER A 393 -38.71 8.67 80.47
CA SER A 393 -39.32 7.83 81.51
C SER A 393 -39.01 8.31 82.94
N LEU A 394 -37.91 9.09 83.09
CA LEU A 394 -37.58 9.73 84.38
C LEU A 394 -38.29 11.07 84.60
N LEU A 395 -38.97 11.62 83.60
CA LEU A 395 -39.76 12.87 83.65
C LEU A 395 -41.23 12.63 83.72
N LYS A 396 -41.64 11.34 83.67
CA LYS A 396 -43.00 10.92 83.98
C LYS A 396 -43.08 10.44 85.47
#